data_37aef65040bd4713dff0c9cc9c2b55e5
#
_entry.id   37aef65040bd4713dff0c9cc9c2b55e5
#
_cell.length_a   1.000
_cell.length_b   1.000
_cell.length_c   1.000
_cell.angle_alpha   90.00
_cell.angle_beta   90.00
_cell.angle_gamma   90.00
#
_symmetry.space_group_name_H-M   'P 1'
#
loop_
_entity.id
_entity.type
_entity.pdbx_description
1 polymer ?
#
loop_
_entity_poly.entity_id
_entity_poly.type
_entity_poly.pdbx_seq_one_letter_code
_entity_poly.pdbx_strand_id
1 'polypeptide(L)'
;MTKHSKGYAFKFAFLFSVASAVVFCAFIYFYISLAKEVEEIRTEGELYLQTKRIIDEMDGFDPKSGEKFYFPRYKTYKAGLFAGQKTVFSNLEFTPKLSQGYHTFMGKRYYVYELAKGRYFGADYLVVSKEFSTGEIYVRALLFLLLSLSLLFFVYLYLIRMFEKPLQRVNENLDRFIKDSIHEINTPLSIITTNVELSTMKNGEDKYLSRIKAAAKSLSNLYNDMEYLIKEE
;
A
#
# COMPACT_ATOMS: atom_id res chain seq x y z
N MET A 1 -21.77 23.60 -13.05
CA MET A 1 -21.03 22.35 -12.72
C MET A 1 -21.93 21.49 -11.87
N THR A 2 -22.44 20.40 -12.42
CA THR A 2 -23.36 19.54 -11.71
C THR A 2 -22.66 18.87 -10.52
N LYS A 3 -23.27 18.95 -9.35
CA LYS A 3 -22.86 18.31 -8.10
C LYS A 3 -22.56 16.81 -8.29
N HIS A 4 -23.16 16.22 -9.34
CA HIS A 4 -23.02 14.82 -9.73
C HIS A 4 -21.66 14.47 -10.38
N SER A 5 -21.11 15.30 -11.29
CA SER A 5 -19.85 14.98 -11.99
C SER A 5 -18.64 14.99 -11.06
N LYS A 6 -18.61 15.92 -10.10
CA LYS A 6 -17.60 15.91 -9.02
C LYS A 6 -17.68 14.65 -8.17
N GLY A 7 -18.90 14.16 -7.92
CA GLY A 7 -19.12 12.96 -7.13
C GLY A 7 -18.52 11.70 -7.77
N TYR A 8 -18.59 11.55 -9.10
CA TYR A 8 -18.05 10.36 -9.78
C TYR A 8 -16.51 10.35 -9.83
N ALA A 9 -15.88 11.48 -10.15
CA ALA A 9 -14.42 11.59 -10.15
C ALA A 9 -13.85 11.32 -8.75
N PHE A 10 -14.48 11.87 -7.71
CA PHE A 10 -14.09 11.64 -6.33
C PHE A 10 -14.26 10.17 -5.91
N LYS A 11 -15.41 9.54 -6.25
CA LYS A 11 -15.66 8.13 -5.94
C LYS A 11 -14.65 7.21 -6.63
N PHE A 12 -14.34 7.47 -7.90
CA PHE A 12 -13.35 6.69 -8.64
C PHE A 12 -11.95 6.83 -8.03
N ALA A 13 -11.49 8.07 -7.77
CA ALA A 13 -10.20 8.32 -7.15
C ALA A 13 -10.11 7.70 -5.75
N PHE A 14 -11.18 7.77 -4.96
CA PHE A 14 -11.27 7.14 -3.64
C PHE A 14 -11.18 5.62 -3.74
N LEU A 15 -11.98 4.99 -4.60
CA LEU A 15 -11.95 3.53 -4.80
C LEU A 15 -10.57 3.04 -5.26
N PHE A 16 -9.96 3.75 -6.21
CA PHE A 16 -8.60 3.46 -6.67
C PHE A 16 -7.58 3.57 -5.54
N SER A 17 -7.65 4.64 -4.73
CA SER A 17 -6.75 4.84 -3.60
C SER A 17 -6.89 3.76 -2.54
N VAL A 18 -8.13 3.34 -2.22
CA VAL A 18 -8.40 2.24 -1.28
C VAL A 18 -7.85 0.92 -1.82
N ALA A 19 -8.13 0.58 -3.08
CA ALA A 19 -7.62 -0.64 -3.69
C ALA A 19 -6.08 -0.67 -3.70
N SER A 20 -5.44 0.44 -4.06
CA SER A 20 -3.99 0.57 -4.03
C SER A 20 -3.42 0.45 -2.62
N ALA A 21 -4.07 1.05 -1.61
CA ALA A 21 -3.65 0.94 -0.22
C ALA A 21 -3.69 -0.51 0.28
N VAL A 22 -4.71 -1.28 -0.07
CA VAL A 22 -4.80 -2.72 0.26
C VAL A 22 -3.63 -3.49 -0.34
N VAL A 23 -3.30 -3.23 -1.61
CA VAL A 23 -2.16 -3.88 -2.29
C VAL A 23 -0.84 -3.51 -1.60
N PHE A 24 -0.61 -2.24 -1.25
CA PHE A 24 0.59 -1.82 -0.53
C PHE A 24 0.69 -2.46 0.85
N CYS A 25 -0.42 -2.56 1.59
CA CYS A 25 -0.44 -3.25 2.88
C CYS A 25 -0.04 -4.74 2.75
N ALA A 26 -0.53 -5.41 1.70
CA ALA A 26 -0.15 -6.79 1.41
C ALA A 26 1.36 -6.90 1.11
N PHE A 27 1.93 -6.01 0.30
CA PHE A 27 3.37 -5.97 0.02
C PHE A 27 4.21 -5.73 1.29
N ILE A 28 3.79 -4.81 2.16
CA ILE A 28 4.50 -4.55 3.43
C ILE A 28 4.45 -5.77 4.34
N TYR A 29 3.31 -6.44 4.41
CA TYR A 29 3.19 -7.70 5.18
C TYR A 29 4.15 -8.77 4.65
N PHE A 30 4.18 -8.99 3.33
CA PHE A 30 5.13 -9.91 2.70
C PHE A 30 6.58 -9.53 2.94
N TYR A 31 6.91 -8.23 2.83
CA TYR A 31 8.24 -7.72 3.11
C TYR A 31 8.67 -8.03 4.55
N ILE A 32 7.82 -7.75 5.54
CA ILE A 32 8.13 -8.02 6.95
C ILE A 32 8.33 -9.52 7.18
N SER A 33 7.46 -10.37 6.59
CA SER A 33 7.55 -11.82 6.72
C SER A 33 8.88 -12.35 6.16
N LEU A 34 9.19 -11.97 4.93
CA LEU A 34 10.41 -12.39 4.24
C LEU A 34 11.68 -11.85 4.93
N ALA A 35 11.67 -10.58 5.34
CA ALA A 35 12.81 -9.96 6.02
C ALA A 35 13.12 -10.63 7.36
N LYS A 36 12.08 -11.07 8.11
CA LYS A 36 12.26 -11.85 9.34
C LYS A 36 12.90 -13.21 9.06
N GLU A 37 12.42 -13.92 8.07
CA GLU A 37 12.96 -15.23 7.69
C GLU A 37 14.43 -15.14 7.27
N VAL A 38 14.74 -14.15 6.42
CA VAL A 38 16.13 -13.89 5.99
C VAL A 38 17.04 -13.56 7.17
N GLU A 39 16.59 -12.71 8.11
CA GLU A 39 17.38 -12.34 9.28
C GLU A 39 17.55 -13.52 10.25
N GLU A 40 16.57 -14.41 10.33
CA GLU A 40 16.63 -15.66 11.09
C GLU A 40 17.71 -16.59 10.52
N ILE A 41 17.66 -16.89 9.22
CA ILE A 41 18.62 -17.75 8.52
C ILE A 41 20.04 -17.15 8.63
N ARG A 42 20.17 -15.85 8.46
CA ARG A 42 21.45 -15.15 8.60
C ARG A 42 22.02 -15.29 10.01
N THR A 43 21.19 -15.06 11.03
CA THR A 43 21.59 -15.18 12.43
C THR A 43 22.01 -16.61 12.77
N GLU A 44 21.31 -17.62 12.26
CA GLU A 44 21.68 -19.04 12.41
C GLU A 44 23.06 -19.34 11.78
N GLY A 45 23.27 -18.87 10.57
CA GLY A 45 24.57 -19.02 9.89
C GLY A 45 25.71 -18.36 10.66
N GLU A 46 25.49 -17.16 11.18
CA GLU A 46 26.47 -16.44 12.00
C GLU A 46 26.79 -17.18 13.32
N LEU A 47 25.74 -17.69 14.00
CA LEU A 47 25.91 -18.48 15.24
C LEU A 47 26.70 -19.77 14.98
N TYR A 48 26.41 -20.46 13.87
CA TYR A 48 27.14 -21.67 13.49
C TYR A 48 28.61 -21.39 13.21
N LEU A 49 28.91 -20.34 12.42
CA LEU A 49 30.29 -19.95 12.12
C LEU A 49 31.04 -19.53 13.38
N GLN A 50 30.38 -18.80 14.28
CA GLN A 50 30.99 -18.39 15.55
C GLN A 50 31.23 -19.58 16.47
N THR A 51 30.33 -20.57 16.50
CA THR A 51 30.50 -21.81 17.23
C THR A 51 31.72 -22.57 16.72
N LYS A 52 31.87 -22.72 15.40
CA LYS A 52 33.08 -23.34 14.80
C LYS A 52 34.37 -22.62 15.18
N ARG A 53 34.37 -21.27 15.08
CA ARG A 53 35.56 -20.48 15.48
C ARG A 53 35.98 -20.73 16.92
N ILE A 54 35.02 -20.79 17.86
CA ILE A 54 35.30 -21.08 19.27
C ILE A 54 35.87 -22.49 19.42
N ILE A 55 35.35 -23.48 18.68
CA ILE A 55 35.86 -24.85 18.71
C ILE A 55 37.30 -24.90 18.16
N ASP A 56 37.56 -24.23 17.04
CA ASP A 56 38.92 -24.18 16.45
C ASP A 56 39.92 -23.52 17.41
N GLU A 57 39.52 -22.47 18.12
CA GLU A 57 40.35 -21.83 19.17
C GLU A 57 40.62 -22.77 20.36
N MET A 58 39.61 -23.57 20.78
CA MET A 58 39.80 -24.59 21.83
C MET A 58 40.66 -25.76 21.36
N ASP A 59 40.54 -26.17 20.10
CA ASP A 59 41.35 -27.25 19.51
C ASP A 59 42.85 -26.85 19.35
N GLY A 60 43.08 -25.55 19.08
CA GLY A 60 44.42 -25.00 18.99
C GLY A 60 45.12 -24.81 20.33
N PHE A 61 44.44 -24.96 21.45
CA PHE A 61 45.01 -24.79 22.78
C PHE A 61 45.72 -26.07 23.27
N ASP A 62 47.00 -25.95 23.62
CA ASP A 62 47.78 -27.04 24.24
C ASP A 62 47.72 -26.92 25.77
N PRO A 63 47.04 -27.85 26.49
CA PRO A 63 46.99 -27.84 27.93
C PRO A 63 48.35 -28.04 28.61
N LYS A 64 49.37 -28.54 27.90
CA LYS A 64 50.70 -28.80 28.42
C LYS A 64 51.62 -27.56 28.35
N SER A 65 51.21 -26.51 27.66
CA SER A 65 52.00 -25.28 27.54
C SER A 65 52.15 -24.50 28.84
N GLY A 66 51.42 -24.83 29.88
CA GLY A 66 51.38 -24.10 31.16
C GLY A 66 50.60 -22.78 31.07
N GLU A 67 50.07 -22.44 29.94
CA GLU A 67 49.23 -21.26 29.74
C GLU A 67 47.79 -21.52 30.15
N LYS A 68 47.06 -20.46 30.55
CA LYS A 68 45.63 -20.53 30.84
C LYS A 68 44.83 -20.26 29.57
N PHE A 69 43.85 -21.11 29.27
CA PHE A 69 42.90 -20.82 28.20
C PHE A 69 42.00 -19.67 28.61
N TYR A 70 42.01 -18.59 27.83
CA TYR A 70 41.09 -17.48 27.97
C TYR A 70 39.94 -17.65 27.01
N PHE A 71 38.76 -17.96 27.53
CA PHE A 71 37.56 -18.09 26.71
C PHE A 71 37.25 -16.78 25.97
N PRO A 72 37.12 -16.80 24.65
CA PRO A 72 36.98 -15.58 23.85
C PRO A 72 35.69 -14.80 24.20
N ARG A 73 35.82 -13.48 24.35
CA ARG A 73 34.75 -12.58 24.67
C ARG A 73 34.47 -11.66 23.46
N TYR A 74 33.33 -11.86 22.80
CA TYR A 74 32.91 -11.05 21.68
C TYR A 74 31.90 -10.01 22.11
N LYS A 75 31.86 -8.85 21.42
CA LYS A 75 30.88 -7.77 21.72
C LYS A 75 29.47 -8.19 21.33
N THR A 76 29.31 -8.86 20.21
CA THR A 76 28.04 -9.20 19.59
C THR A 76 27.53 -10.58 19.95
N TYR A 77 28.42 -11.46 20.43
CA TYR A 77 28.07 -12.83 20.80
C TYR A 77 28.40 -13.10 22.26
N LYS A 78 27.52 -13.87 22.89
CA LYS A 78 27.77 -14.41 24.24
C LYS A 78 27.84 -15.92 24.14
N ALA A 79 28.69 -16.54 24.90
CA ALA A 79 28.86 -17.96 24.83
C ALA A 79 29.02 -18.58 26.22
N GLY A 80 28.77 -19.88 26.33
CA GLY A 80 28.94 -20.62 27.56
C GLY A 80 29.26 -22.09 27.29
N LEU A 81 30.06 -22.68 28.19
CA LEU A 81 30.40 -24.11 28.25
C LEU A 81 29.64 -24.75 29.40
N PHE A 82 29.02 -25.89 29.14
CA PHE A 82 28.19 -26.59 30.12
C PHE A 82 28.58 -28.08 30.17
N ALA A 83 28.70 -28.60 31.39
CA ALA A 83 28.88 -30.03 31.67
C ALA A 83 27.58 -30.58 32.26
N GLY A 84 26.77 -31.23 31.44
CA GLY A 84 25.38 -31.52 31.82
C GLY A 84 24.65 -30.22 32.19
N GLN A 85 24.12 -30.13 33.40
CA GLN A 85 23.47 -28.90 33.90
C GLN A 85 24.42 -27.93 34.64
N LYS A 86 25.67 -28.29 34.82
CA LYS A 86 26.68 -27.44 35.48
C LYS A 86 27.34 -26.48 34.47
N THR A 87 27.46 -25.23 34.84
CA THR A 87 28.16 -24.22 34.07
C THR A 87 29.63 -24.35 34.34
N VAL A 88 30.44 -24.62 33.30
CA VAL A 88 31.93 -24.59 33.34
C VAL A 88 32.36 -23.14 33.17
N PHE A 89 31.84 -22.49 32.16
CA PHE A 89 32.05 -21.07 31.91
C PHE A 89 30.79 -20.51 31.25
N SER A 90 30.39 -19.29 31.59
CA SER A 90 29.28 -18.63 30.86
C SER A 90 29.37 -17.12 31.00
N ASN A 91 29.15 -16.41 29.90
CA ASN A 91 28.80 -15.01 29.89
C ASN A 91 27.37 -14.77 29.35
N LEU A 92 26.57 -15.85 29.32
CA LEU A 92 25.14 -15.77 28.97
C LEU A 92 24.37 -15.12 30.13
N GLU A 93 23.33 -14.34 29.77
CA GLU A 93 22.44 -13.65 30.72
C GLU A 93 21.19 -14.47 31.04
N PHE A 94 21.12 -15.69 30.55
CA PHE A 94 19.99 -16.60 30.73
C PHE A 94 20.44 -18.05 30.85
N THR A 95 19.59 -18.92 31.37
CA THR A 95 19.85 -20.37 31.41
C THR A 95 19.35 -21.00 30.12
N PRO A 96 20.25 -21.53 29.28
CA PRO A 96 19.85 -22.13 28.00
C PRO A 96 19.23 -23.51 28.20
N LYS A 97 18.31 -23.88 27.28
CA LYS A 97 17.87 -25.26 27.14
C LYS A 97 18.98 -26.02 26.38
N LEU A 98 19.58 -27.00 27.03
CA LEU A 98 20.72 -27.77 26.49
C LEU A 98 20.22 -28.93 25.61
N SER A 99 19.62 -28.61 24.46
CA SER A 99 19.30 -29.56 23.40
C SER A 99 19.96 -29.08 22.11
N GLN A 100 20.61 -29.96 21.38
CA GLN A 100 21.32 -29.60 20.13
C GLN A 100 20.38 -28.87 19.17
N GLY A 101 20.88 -27.80 18.52
CA GLY A 101 20.16 -27.02 17.53
C GLY A 101 19.96 -25.56 17.91
N TYR A 102 19.14 -24.88 17.11
CA TYR A 102 18.84 -23.46 17.27
C TYR A 102 17.60 -23.27 18.18
N HIS A 103 17.68 -22.30 19.05
CA HIS A 103 16.63 -21.96 19.98
C HIS A 103 16.49 -20.44 20.11
N THR A 104 15.29 -20.01 20.52
CA THR A 104 15.02 -18.59 20.80
C THR A 104 14.50 -18.44 22.22
N PHE A 105 15.04 -17.47 22.96
CA PHE A 105 14.60 -17.14 24.31
C PHE A 105 14.79 -15.64 24.59
N MET A 106 13.73 -14.97 25.03
CA MET A 106 13.71 -13.54 25.40
C MET A 106 14.39 -12.63 24.38
N GLY A 107 14.06 -12.76 23.09
CA GLY A 107 14.64 -11.93 22.02
C GLY A 107 16.12 -12.23 21.70
N LYS A 108 16.65 -13.33 22.22
CA LYS A 108 17.99 -13.84 21.89
C LYS A 108 17.86 -15.15 21.14
N ARG A 109 18.59 -15.28 20.04
CA ARG A 109 18.74 -16.55 19.34
C ARG A 109 20.05 -17.20 19.79
N TYR A 110 20.02 -18.50 20.06
CA TYR A 110 21.20 -19.23 20.45
C TYR A 110 21.28 -20.60 19.78
N TYR A 111 22.51 -21.05 19.59
CA TYR A 111 22.81 -22.34 19.03
C TYR A 111 23.51 -23.20 20.10
N VAL A 112 23.02 -24.41 20.28
CA VAL A 112 23.59 -25.41 21.17
C VAL A 112 24.31 -26.46 20.35
N TYR A 113 25.61 -26.58 20.56
CA TYR A 113 26.45 -27.58 19.92
C TYR A 113 26.94 -28.61 20.95
N GLU A 114 26.76 -29.90 20.66
CA GLU A 114 27.24 -31.00 21.50
C GLU A 114 28.69 -31.23 21.21
N LEU A 115 29.51 -31.15 22.25
CA LEU A 115 30.96 -31.32 22.21
C LEU A 115 31.34 -32.79 22.40
N ALA A 116 32.51 -33.21 21.89
CA ALA A 116 33.07 -34.52 22.14
C ALA A 116 33.40 -34.67 23.64
N LYS A 117 32.83 -35.68 24.28
CA LYS A 117 32.99 -35.91 25.73
C LYS A 117 34.46 -35.96 26.16
N GLY A 118 34.78 -35.24 27.23
CA GLY A 118 36.09 -35.24 27.85
C GLY A 118 37.17 -34.47 27.13
N ARG A 119 36.89 -33.85 25.96
CA ARG A 119 37.90 -33.15 25.17
C ARG A 119 38.06 -31.67 25.54
N TYR A 120 36.94 -30.99 25.86
CA TYR A 120 36.92 -29.53 26.03
C TYR A 120 36.63 -29.16 27.48
N PHE A 121 37.63 -29.10 28.34
CA PHE A 121 37.53 -28.70 29.75
C PHE A 121 36.43 -29.45 30.54
N GLY A 122 36.07 -30.66 30.10
CA GLY A 122 34.98 -31.46 30.70
C GLY A 122 33.59 -30.96 30.35
N ALA A 123 33.43 -30.06 29.37
CA ALA A 123 32.14 -29.61 28.90
C ALA A 123 31.54 -30.55 27.87
N ASP A 124 30.21 -30.69 27.92
CA ASP A 124 29.42 -31.48 26.97
C ASP A 124 28.75 -30.60 25.91
N TYR A 125 28.48 -29.34 26.25
CA TYR A 125 27.77 -28.40 25.36
C TYR A 125 28.47 -27.06 25.29
N LEU A 126 28.56 -26.53 24.06
CA LEU A 126 28.89 -25.14 23.77
C LEU A 126 27.60 -24.43 23.31
N VAL A 127 27.29 -23.34 23.98
CA VAL A 127 26.13 -22.49 23.63
C VAL A 127 26.63 -21.14 23.19
N VAL A 128 26.23 -20.70 21.98
CA VAL A 128 26.56 -19.38 21.45
C VAL A 128 25.26 -18.63 21.21
N SER A 129 25.17 -17.41 21.69
CA SER A 129 23.97 -16.58 21.65
C SER A 129 24.26 -15.21 21.04
N LYS A 130 23.28 -14.71 20.31
CA LYS A 130 23.26 -13.34 19.75
C LYS A 130 21.90 -12.71 20.05
N GLU A 131 21.88 -11.39 20.24
CA GLU A 131 20.61 -10.64 20.27
C GLU A 131 19.96 -10.68 18.89
N PHE A 132 18.69 -11.05 18.87
CA PHE A 132 17.86 -11.10 17.68
C PHE A 132 16.85 -9.95 17.73
N SER A 133 17.21 -8.84 17.07
CA SER A 133 16.36 -7.66 17.04
C SER A 133 15.66 -7.52 15.68
N THR A 134 14.34 -7.56 15.70
CA THR A 134 13.52 -7.28 14.52
C THR A 134 13.15 -5.80 14.39
N GLY A 135 13.61 -4.96 15.32
CA GLY A 135 13.25 -3.53 15.38
C GLY A 135 13.58 -2.77 14.10
N GLU A 136 14.77 -3.00 13.52
CA GLU A 136 15.16 -2.37 12.26
C GLU A 136 14.26 -2.73 11.09
N ILE A 137 13.74 -3.97 11.05
CA ILE A 137 12.81 -4.42 10.01
C ILE A 137 11.53 -3.60 10.07
N TYR A 138 10.98 -3.40 11.29
CA TYR A 138 9.76 -2.60 11.47
C TYR A 138 9.98 -1.12 11.17
N VAL A 139 11.14 -0.55 11.52
CA VAL A 139 11.47 0.85 11.18
C VAL A 139 11.53 1.04 9.67
N ARG A 140 12.20 0.14 8.95
CA ARG A 140 12.25 0.17 7.47
C ARG A 140 10.85 0.01 6.86
N ALA A 141 10.06 -0.94 7.35
CA ALA A 141 8.68 -1.14 6.91
C ALA A 141 7.81 0.10 7.14
N LEU A 142 7.97 0.79 8.26
CA LEU A 142 7.27 2.04 8.55
C LEU A 142 7.66 3.16 7.57
N LEU A 143 8.95 3.30 7.26
CA LEU A 143 9.41 4.28 6.27
C LEU A 143 8.83 4.00 4.88
N PHE A 144 8.78 2.73 4.44
CA PHE A 144 8.13 2.34 3.19
C PHE A 144 6.63 2.63 3.20
N LEU A 145 5.95 2.39 4.33
CA LEU A 145 4.54 2.73 4.49
C LEU A 145 4.29 4.22 4.33
N LEU A 146 5.06 5.06 5.00
CA LEU A 146 4.94 6.53 4.92
C LEU A 146 5.20 7.02 3.50
N LEU A 147 6.23 6.50 2.84
CA LEU A 147 6.54 6.85 1.46
C LEU A 147 5.42 6.44 0.50
N SER A 148 4.86 5.24 0.64
CA SER A 148 3.77 4.76 -0.20
C SER A 148 2.48 5.57 0.00
N LEU A 149 2.14 5.94 1.23
CA LEU A 149 1.00 6.81 1.53
C LEU A 149 1.17 8.21 0.92
N SER A 150 2.38 8.77 1.00
CA SER A 150 2.71 10.04 0.35
C SER A 150 2.52 9.96 -1.16
N LEU A 151 3.03 8.90 -1.80
CA LEU A 151 2.86 8.67 -3.24
C LEU A 151 1.38 8.55 -3.63
N LEU A 152 0.61 7.74 -2.89
CA LEU A 152 -0.83 7.57 -3.12
C LEU A 152 -1.58 8.89 -3.00
N PHE A 153 -1.22 9.75 -2.03
CA PHE A 153 -1.82 11.07 -1.89
C PHE A 153 -1.57 11.95 -3.12
N PHE A 154 -0.35 11.97 -3.66
CA PHE A 154 -0.05 12.72 -4.88
C PHE A 154 -0.77 12.16 -6.11
N VAL A 155 -0.83 10.83 -6.25
CA VAL A 155 -1.59 10.17 -7.33
C VAL A 155 -3.08 10.51 -7.22
N TYR A 156 -3.65 10.50 -6.03
CA TYR A 156 -5.04 10.89 -5.77
C TYR A 156 -5.31 12.33 -6.23
N LEU A 157 -4.45 13.28 -5.86
CA LEU A 157 -4.58 14.68 -6.29
C LEU A 157 -4.44 14.82 -7.82
N TYR A 158 -3.53 14.07 -8.42
CA TYR A 158 -3.34 14.06 -9.87
C TYR A 158 -4.58 13.54 -10.60
N LEU A 159 -5.14 12.42 -10.15
CA LEU A 159 -6.35 11.83 -10.73
C LEU A 159 -7.54 12.78 -10.66
N ILE A 160 -7.77 13.42 -9.51
CA ILE A 160 -8.85 14.41 -9.41
C ILE A 160 -8.67 15.51 -10.47
N ARG A 161 -7.49 16.11 -10.56
CA ARG A 161 -7.22 17.17 -11.55
C ARG A 161 -7.35 16.70 -13.00
N MET A 162 -6.93 15.45 -13.27
CA MET A 162 -7.00 14.86 -14.60
C MET A 162 -8.45 14.64 -15.05
N PHE A 163 -9.33 14.18 -14.16
CA PHE A 163 -10.73 13.90 -14.50
C PHE A 163 -11.62 15.14 -14.43
N GLU A 164 -11.34 16.10 -13.55
CA GLU A 164 -12.18 17.28 -13.36
C GLU A 164 -12.20 18.18 -14.62
N LYS A 165 -11.05 18.47 -15.21
CA LYS A 165 -10.95 19.37 -16.36
C LYS A 165 -11.67 18.91 -17.63
N PRO A 166 -11.51 17.63 -18.10
CA PRO A 166 -12.22 17.16 -19.28
C PRO A 166 -13.75 17.12 -19.08
N LEU A 167 -14.21 16.69 -17.90
CA LEU A 167 -15.64 16.65 -17.58
C LEU A 167 -16.27 18.05 -17.58
N GLN A 168 -15.55 19.04 -17.03
CA GLN A 168 -16.01 20.44 -17.08
C GLN A 168 -16.16 20.94 -18.53
N ARG A 169 -15.15 20.67 -19.38
CA ARG A 169 -15.18 21.09 -20.80
C ARG A 169 -16.34 20.44 -21.57
N VAL A 170 -16.58 19.14 -21.31
CA VAL A 170 -17.68 18.44 -21.98
C VAL A 170 -19.03 19.06 -21.57
N ASN A 171 -19.24 19.32 -20.28
CA ASN A 171 -20.48 19.95 -19.82
C ASN A 171 -20.64 21.38 -20.38
N GLU A 172 -19.58 22.21 -20.34
CA GLU A 172 -19.63 23.57 -20.89
C GLU A 172 -19.89 23.59 -22.40
N ASN A 173 -19.36 22.61 -23.15
CA ASN A 173 -19.62 22.48 -24.57
C ASN A 173 -21.06 22.02 -24.82
N LEU A 174 -21.57 21.09 -24.01
CA LEU A 174 -22.95 20.62 -24.10
C LEU A 174 -23.92 21.75 -23.78
N ASP A 175 -23.69 22.52 -22.72
CA ASP A 175 -24.52 23.69 -22.37
C ASP A 175 -24.56 24.73 -23.49
N ARG A 176 -23.39 25.02 -24.09
CA ARG A 176 -23.30 25.93 -25.25
C ARG A 176 -24.07 25.38 -26.45
N PHE A 177 -23.83 24.12 -26.80
CA PHE A 177 -24.51 23.48 -27.93
C PHE A 177 -26.02 23.51 -27.78
N ILE A 178 -26.55 23.23 -26.60
CA ILE A 178 -28.01 23.24 -26.34
C ILE A 178 -28.54 24.67 -26.45
N LYS A 179 -27.88 25.67 -25.83
CA LYS A 179 -28.29 27.08 -25.91
C LYS A 179 -28.33 27.59 -27.35
N ASP A 180 -27.27 27.32 -28.13
CA ASP A 180 -27.17 27.72 -29.53
C ASP A 180 -28.25 27.02 -30.35
N SER A 181 -28.48 25.71 -30.14
CA SER A 181 -29.55 24.95 -30.80
C SER A 181 -30.96 25.50 -30.49
N ILE A 182 -31.22 25.89 -29.24
CA ILE A 182 -32.50 26.51 -28.85
C ILE A 182 -32.68 27.81 -29.63
N HIS A 183 -31.69 28.69 -29.69
CA HIS A 183 -31.79 29.95 -30.40
C HIS A 183 -31.96 29.76 -31.91
N GLU A 184 -31.20 28.83 -32.53
CA GLU A 184 -31.30 28.52 -33.94
C GLU A 184 -32.64 27.91 -34.36
N ILE A 185 -33.31 27.15 -33.46
CA ILE A 185 -34.64 26.55 -33.73
C ILE A 185 -35.78 27.54 -33.48
N ASN A 186 -35.67 28.39 -32.47
CA ASN A 186 -36.68 29.38 -32.16
C ASN A 186 -36.94 30.37 -33.32
N THR A 187 -35.90 30.71 -34.09
CA THR A 187 -36.01 31.62 -35.26
C THR A 187 -36.91 31.04 -36.34
N PRO A 188 -36.67 29.87 -36.96
CA PRO A 188 -37.54 29.29 -37.98
C PRO A 188 -38.92 28.97 -37.42
N LEU A 189 -39.02 28.60 -36.15
CA LEU A 189 -40.30 28.32 -35.49
C LEU A 189 -41.19 29.58 -35.39
N SER A 190 -40.60 30.73 -35.07
CA SER A 190 -41.26 32.02 -35.08
C SER A 190 -41.74 32.41 -36.48
N ILE A 191 -40.92 32.17 -37.50
CA ILE A 191 -41.28 32.42 -38.89
C ILE A 191 -42.46 31.53 -39.34
N ILE A 192 -42.44 30.24 -38.98
CA ILE A 192 -43.54 29.31 -39.29
C ILE A 192 -44.82 29.78 -38.59
N THR A 193 -44.77 30.10 -37.30
CA THR A 193 -45.92 30.55 -36.54
C THR A 193 -46.50 31.81 -37.10
N THR A 194 -45.68 32.81 -37.42
CA THR A 194 -46.11 34.09 -38.01
C THR A 194 -46.74 33.90 -39.42
N ASN A 195 -46.15 33.06 -40.28
CA ASN A 195 -46.71 32.77 -41.59
C ASN A 195 -48.06 32.02 -41.50
N VAL A 196 -48.20 31.09 -40.57
CA VAL A 196 -49.48 30.41 -40.33
C VAL A 196 -50.52 31.37 -39.85
N GLU A 197 -50.21 32.31 -38.96
CA GLU A 197 -51.12 33.34 -38.47
C GLU A 197 -51.56 34.28 -39.59
N LEU A 198 -50.63 34.76 -40.39
CA LEU A 198 -50.94 35.60 -41.57
C LEU A 198 -51.80 34.87 -42.57
N SER A 199 -51.53 33.59 -42.85
CA SER A 199 -52.35 32.80 -43.77
C SER A 199 -53.77 32.57 -43.22
N THR A 200 -53.93 32.33 -41.94
CA THR A 200 -55.19 32.16 -41.27
C THR A 200 -55.99 33.46 -41.33
N MET A 201 -55.38 34.62 -41.13
CA MET A 201 -56.03 35.92 -41.21
C MET A 201 -56.50 36.25 -42.65
N LYS A 202 -55.75 35.81 -43.68
CA LYS A 202 -56.08 36.12 -45.09
C LYS A 202 -57.10 35.17 -45.71
N ASN A 203 -57.01 33.86 -45.38
CA ASN A 203 -57.79 32.80 -46.06
C ASN A 203 -58.81 32.11 -45.18
N GLY A 204 -58.93 32.51 -43.93
CA GLY A 204 -59.75 31.83 -42.91
C GLY A 204 -59.05 30.65 -42.26
N GLU A 205 -59.71 30.03 -41.28
CA GLU A 205 -59.13 28.92 -40.51
C GLU A 205 -59.18 27.62 -41.35
N ASP A 206 -58.01 27.06 -41.70
CA ASP A 206 -57.88 25.75 -42.35
C ASP A 206 -57.36 24.71 -41.35
N LYS A 207 -57.86 23.49 -41.45
CA LYS A 207 -57.50 22.35 -40.60
C LYS A 207 -55.99 22.06 -40.66
N TYR A 208 -55.36 22.27 -41.81
CA TYR A 208 -53.93 22.04 -41.97
C TYR A 208 -53.09 23.14 -41.32
N LEU A 209 -53.49 24.40 -41.42
CA LEU A 209 -52.85 25.54 -40.74
C LEU A 209 -52.92 25.42 -39.23
N SER A 210 -54.09 25.00 -38.71
CA SER A 210 -54.30 24.75 -37.28
C SER A 210 -53.36 23.65 -36.75
N ARG A 211 -53.16 22.59 -37.54
CA ARG A 211 -52.22 21.51 -37.20
C ARG A 211 -50.75 21.96 -37.19
N ILE A 212 -50.33 22.76 -38.15
CA ILE A 212 -48.98 23.32 -38.24
C ILE A 212 -48.72 24.25 -37.05
N LYS A 213 -49.69 25.10 -36.69
CA LYS A 213 -49.60 25.98 -35.52
C LYS A 213 -49.48 25.19 -34.22
N ALA A 214 -50.26 24.14 -34.06
CA ALA A 214 -50.20 23.27 -32.88
C ALA A 214 -48.83 22.56 -32.77
N ALA A 215 -48.30 22.04 -33.87
CA ALA A 215 -46.99 21.41 -33.92
C ALA A 215 -45.83 22.39 -33.59
N ALA A 216 -45.90 23.60 -34.16
CA ALA A 216 -44.91 24.65 -33.88
C ALA A 216 -44.94 25.07 -32.41
N LYS A 217 -46.15 25.22 -31.84
CA LYS A 217 -46.29 25.53 -30.42
C LYS A 217 -45.80 24.42 -29.51
N SER A 218 -46.08 23.17 -29.86
CA SER A 218 -45.54 22.00 -29.11
C SER A 218 -44.03 21.95 -29.11
N LEU A 219 -43.40 22.23 -30.25
CA LEU A 219 -41.96 22.29 -30.40
C LEU A 219 -41.34 23.42 -29.57
N SER A 220 -41.97 24.62 -29.60
CA SER A 220 -41.54 25.76 -28.76
C SER A 220 -41.58 25.43 -27.27
N ASN A 221 -42.64 24.79 -26.80
CA ASN A 221 -42.77 24.38 -25.42
C ASN A 221 -41.67 23.37 -25.03
N LEU A 222 -41.41 22.37 -25.87
CA LEU A 222 -40.36 21.38 -25.61
C LEU A 222 -38.97 22.03 -25.45
N TYR A 223 -38.66 23.01 -26.28
CA TYR A 223 -37.40 23.74 -26.20
C TYR A 223 -37.30 24.65 -24.97
N ASN A 224 -38.40 25.30 -24.59
CA ASN A 224 -38.45 26.09 -23.36
C ASN A 224 -38.31 25.21 -22.10
N ASP A 225 -38.87 24.01 -22.10
CA ASP A 225 -38.71 23.04 -21.03
C ASP A 225 -37.22 22.57 -20.94
N MET A 226 -36.57 22.36 -22.09
CA MET A 226 -35.12 22.04 -22.11
C MET A 226 -34.26 23.18 -21.57
N GLU A 227 -34.56 24.44 -21.92
CA GLU A 227 -33.85 25.61 -21.41
C GLU A 227 -34.04 25.75 -19.88
N TYR A 228 -35.24 25.45 -19.38
CA TYR A 228 -35.49 25.45 -17.93
C TYR A 228 -34.68 24.40 -17.18
N LEU A 229 -34.64 23.16 -17.71
CA LEU A 229 -33.83 22.07 -17.12
C LEU A 229 -32.36 22.38 -17.05
N ILE A 230 -31.81 23.14 -18.01
CA ILE A 230 -30.39 23.55 -18.01
C ILE A 230 -30.10 24.64 -16.98
N LYS A 231 -31.09 25.49 -16.68
CA LYS A 231 -30.90 26.58 -15.70
C LYS A 231 -31.02 26.14 -14.25
N GLU A 232 -31.69 25.02 -13.98
CA GLU A 232 -31.83 24.47 -12.62
C GLU A 232 -30.66 23.59 -12.16
N GLU A 233 -29.71 23.20 -13.04
CA GLU A 233 -28.48 22.47 -12.69
C GLU A 233 -27.29 23.41 -12.42
#